data_87eba7b4ac9993cec8e7b1d58892dbfc
#
_entry.id   87eba7b4ac9993cec8e7b1d58892dbfc
#
_cell.length_a   1.000
_cell.length_b   1.000
_cell.length_c   1.000
_cell.angle_alpha   90.00
_cell.angle_beta   90.00
_cell.angle_gamma   90.00
#
_symmetry.space_group_name_H-M   'P 1'
#
loop_
_entity.id
_entity.type
_entity.pdbx_description
1 polymer ?
#
loop_
_entity_poly.entity_id
_entity_poly.type
_entity_poly.pdbx_seq_one_letter_code
_entity_poly.pdbx_strand_id
1 'polypeptide(L)'
;MPLIIPKNLPAYDELQQENVFVMHQERAMSQHIRPLRILILNLMPTKIVTETQLARLLANSPLQVQVTFLQTATHSTTHTAPEHMKAFYKTFDEIRNERFDGMIITGAPIEDLDYEAVDYWDELCRIMDYTKENVYSTIHLCWGALAGLYYHFGIPKVHLDKKMFGVFEHHVTRPSNPLVRGFDEVFYAPHSRWAGLDRAAIDACGDLRILAESDTAGPMLLSTESGRQIFVIGHPEYDKYTLDKEYKRDVKAGKPINIPCNYYPEDDPARDPLFRWRAHGYLLYTNWLNYYVYQDTPYDLTHLEALEK
;
A
#
# COMPACT_ATOMS: atom_id res chain seq x y z
N MET A 1 3.77 0.86 20.94
CA MET A 1 2.67 1.82 21.20
C MET A 1 1.58 1.61 20.16
N PRO A 2 0.31 1.95 20.39
CA PRO A 2 -0.77 1.40 19.59
C PRO A 2 -1.11 2.20 18.35
N LEU A 3 -1.72 1.52 17.39
CA LEU A 3 -2.45 2.11 16.29
C LEU A 3 -3.73 2.78 16.82
N ILE A 4 -3.98 4.02 16.41
CA ILE A 4 -5.19 4.77 16.76
C ILE A 4 -6.16 4.69 15.60
N ILE A 5 -7.27 3.98 15.81
CA ILE A 5 -8.38 3.85 14.86
C ILE A 5 -9.71 3.97 15.60
N PRO A 6 -10.82 4.32 14.90
CA PRO A 6 -12.15 4.37 15.51
C PRO A 6 -12.54 3.02 16.13
N LYS A 7 -13.12 3.05 17.33
CA LYS A 7 -13.52 1.83 18.06
C LYS A 7 -14.57 0.99 17.32
N ASN A 8 -15.42 1.63 16.53
CA ASN A 8 -16.47 1.00 15.73
C ASN A 8 -16.03 0.62 14.31
N LEU A 9 -14.75 0.80 13.97
CA LEU A 9 -14.20 0.29 12.72
C LEU A 9 -14.08 -1.23 12.80
N PRO A 10 -14.53 -2.02 11.80
CA PRO A 10 -14.44 -3.50 11.83
C PRO A 10 -13.04 -4.02 12.10
N ALA A 11 -12.01 -3.36 11.57
CA ALA A 11 -10.61 -3.69 11.83
C ALA A 11 -10.23 -3.64 13.33
N TYR A 12 -10.93 -2.87 14.16
CA TYR A 12 -10.61 -2.76 15.58
C TYR A 12 -10.79 -4.09 16.32
N ASP A 13 -11.93 -4.74 16.15
CA ASP A 13 -12.23 -6.01 16.81
C ASP A 13 -11.40 -7.16 16.24
N GLU A 14 -11.17 -7.18 14.94
CA GLU A 14 -10.33 -8.20 14.27
C GLU A 14 -8.89 -8.15 14.78
N LEU A 15 -8.30 -6.95 14.84
CA LEU A 15 -6.94 -6.76 15.34
C LEU A 15 -6.81 -7.11 16.84
N GLN A 16 -7.83 -6.82 17.65
CA GLN A 16 -7.84 -7.25 19.06
C GLN A 16 -7.87 -8.78 19.22
N GLN A 17 -8.63 -9.49 18.37
CA GLN A 17 -8.65 -10.96 18.37
C GLN A 17 -7.29 -11.55 17.96
N GLU A 18 -6.54 -10.87 17.13
CA GLU A 18 -5.17 -11.23 16.74
C GLU A 18 -4.10 -10.84 17.78
N ASN A 19 -4.50 -10.32 18.95
CA ASN A 19 -3.61 -9.75 19.98
C ASN A 19 -2.76 -8.56 19.48
N VAL A 20 -3.23 -7.84 18.47
CA VAL A 20 -2.64 -6.58 18.02
C VAL A 20 -3.18 -5.44 18.88
N PHE A 21 -2.28 -4.66 19.47
CA PHE A 21 -2.68 -3.57 20.36
C PHE A 21 -3.19 -2.36 19.57
N VAL A 22 -4.48 -2.11 19.63
CA VAL A 22 -5.15 -0.93 19.06
C VAL A 22 -5.69 -0.02 20.17
N MET A 23 -5.78 1.27 19.90
CA MET A 23 -6.22 2.29 20.83
C MET A 23 -7.33 3.16 20.20
N HIS A 24 -8.33 3.53 20.97
CA HIS A 24 -9.29 4.54 20.53
C HIS A 24 -8.78 5.95 20.84
N GLN A 25 -9.32 6.94 20.13
CA GLN A 25 -8.84 8.33 20.13
C GLN A 25 -8.84 8.97 21.53
N GLU A 26 -9.87 8.73 22.35
CA GLU A 26 -9.98 9.30 23.69
C GLU A 26 -8.81 8.89 24.60
N ARG A 27 -8.41 7.61 24.54
CA ARG A 27 -7.24 7.14 25.30
C ARG A 27 -5.94 7.73 24.77
N ALA A 28 -5.81 7.90 23.45
CA ALA A 28 -4.63 8.51 22.84
C ALA A 28 -4.47 9.97 23.29
N MET A 29 -5.56 10.75 23.35
CA MET A 29 -5.55 12.14 23.78
C MET A 29 -5.15 12.32 25.25
N SER A 30 -5.27 11.29 26.09
CA SER A 30 -4.80 11.32 27.49
C SER A 30 -3.28 11.17 27.63
N GLN A 31 -2.57 10.88 26.55
CA GLN A 31 -1.13 10.72 26.50
C GLN A 31 -0.48 11.96 25.86
N HIS A 32 0.59 12.48 26.46
CA HIS A 32 1.37 13.61 25.91
C HIS A 32 2.34 13.13 24.81
N ILE A 33 1.82 12.47 23.80
CA ILE A 33 2.58 11.93 22.67
C ILE A 33 1.95 12.46 21.38
N ARG A 34 2.76 13.04 20.49
CA ARG A 34 2.34 13.35 19.14
C ARG A 34 2.26 12.05 18.32
N PRO A 35 1.08 11.58 17.90
CA PRO A 35 0.98 10.44 17.03
C PRO A 35 1.46 10.80 15.62
N LEU A 36 2.01 9.81 14.90
CA LEU A 36 2.25 9.93 13.47
C LEU A 36 0.90 9.89 12.75
N ARG A 37 0.64 10.88 11.91
CA ARG A 37 -0.60 11.01 11.14
C ARG A 37 -0.44 10.35 9.78
N ILE A 38 -1.09 9.22 9.59
CA ILE A 38 -1.05 8.46 8.33
C ILE A 38 -2.40 8.57 7.60
N LEU A 39 -2.34 9.05 6.37
CA LEU A 39 -3.48 9.11 5.45
C LEU A 39 -3.50 7.85 4.57
N ILE A 40 -4.65 7.21 4.38
CA ILE A 40 -4.80 6.06 3.50
C ILE A 40 -5.88 6.35 2.46
N LEU A 41 -5.48 6.60 1.21
CA LEU A 41 -6.39 6.62 0.07
C LEU A 41 -6.67 5.18 -0.34
N ASN A 42 -7.86 4.70 0.03
CA ASN A 42 -8.27 3.33 -0.24
C ASN A 42 -9.10 3.26 -1.53
N LEU A 43 -8.46 2.85 -2.63
CA LEU A 43 -9.08 2.69 -3.95
C LEU A 43 -9.64 1.26 -4.17
N MET A 44 -9.36 0.32 -3.24
CA MET A 44 -9.84 -1.06 -3.36
C MET A 44 -11.36 -1.15 -3.22
N PRO A 45 -12.02 -2.04 -3.98
CA PRO A 45 -13.46 -2.27 -3.83
C PRO A 45 -13.80 -2.92 -2.49
N THR A 46 -12.94 -3.81 -1.97
CA THR A 46 -13.10 -4.49 -0.68
C THR A 46 -12.48 -3.68 0.46
N LYS A 47 -13.04 -2.50 0.73
CA LYS A 47 -12.45 -1.51 1.64
C LYS A 47 -12.15 -2.07 3.04
N ILE A 48 -13.09 -2.74 3.66
CA ILE A 48 -12.97 -3.29 5.03
C ILE A 48 -11.79 -4.27 5.15
N VAL A 49 -11.59 -5.12 4.13
CA VAL A 49 -10.45 -6.06 4.12
C VAL A 49 -9.13 -5.31 4.03
N THR A 50 -9.04 -4.33 3.15
CA THR A 50 -7.84 -3.50 2.96
C THR A 50 -7.53 -2.65 4.20
N GLU A 51 -8.56 -2.10 4.85
CA GLU A 51 -8.43 -1.40 6.13
C GLU A 51 -7.73 -2.27 7.18
N THR A 52 -8.21 -3.51 7.36
CA THR A 52 -7.64 -4.46 8.33
C THR A 52 -6.21 -4.85 7.96
N GLN A 53 -5.94 -5.14 6.69
CA GLN A 53 -4.61 -5.52 6.22
C GLN A 53 -3.58 -4.41 6.48
N LEU A 54 -3.88 -3.17 6.10
CA LEU A 54 -2.96 -2.05 6.30
C LEU A 54 -2.85 -1.66 7.77
N ALA A 55 -3.96 -1.66 8.51
CA ALA A 55 -3.96 -1.37 9.94
C ALA A 55 -3.08 -2.38 10.72
N ARG A 56 -3.12 -3.67 10.35
CA ARG A 56 -2.28 -4.71 10.96
C ARG A 56 -0.79 -4.43 10.76
N LEU A 57 -0.38 -4.02 9.57
CA LEU A 57 1.03 -3.70 9.28
C LEU A 57 1.49 -2.43 10.01
N LEU A 58 0.68 -1.38 10.02
CA LEU A 58 0.98 -0.13 10.72
C LEU A 58 1.02 -0.30 12.25
N ALA A 59 0.25 -1.24 12.79
CA ALA A 59 0.24 -1.52 14.23
C ALA A 59 1.49 -2.25 14.73
N ASN A 60 2.30 -2.83 13.84
CA ASN A 60 3.53 -3.53 14.20
C ASN A 60 4.72 -2.56 14.40
N SER A 61 4.51 -1.49 15.15
CA SER A 61 5.51 -0.48 15.46
C SER A 61 5.38 -0.02 16.90
N PRO A 62 6.48 0.35 17.59
CA PRO A 62 6.41 0.99 18.89
C PRO A 62 5.90 2.44 18.82
N LEU A 63 5.78 3.00 17.63
CA LEU A 63 5.31 4.37 17.42
C LEU A 63 3.78 4.46 17.51
N GLN A 64 3.28 5.57 18.00
CA GLN A 64 1.84 5.84 18.01
C GLN A 64 1.42 6.35 16.63
N VAL A 65 0.55 5.61 15.95
CA VAL A 65 0.09 5.91 14.58
C VAL A 65 -1.40 6.18 14.60
N GLN A 66 -1.80 7.32 14.06
CA GLN A 66 -3.20 7.71 13.85
C GLN A 66 -3.53 7.60 12.36
N VAL A 67 -4.52 6.79 12.03
CA VAL A 67 -4.95 6.57 10.64
C VAL A 67 -6.18 7.43 10.31
N THR A 68 -6.14 8.06 9.14
CA THR A 68 -7.29 8.71 8.49
C THR A 68 -7.52 8.03 7.14
N PHE A 69 -8.74 7.56 6.88
CA PHE A 69 -9.10 6.98 5.59
C PHE A 69 -9.65 8.04 4.65
N LEU A 70 -9.21 7.98 3.39
CA LEU A 70 -9.59 8.88 2.31
C LEU A 70 -10.26 8.06 1.19
N GLN A 71 -11.31 8.60 0.62
CA GLN A 71 -11.97 8.13 -0.59
C GLN A 71 -11.98 9.21 -1.67
N THR A 72 -12.12 8.78 -2.92
CA THR A 72 -12.41 9.70 -4.03
C THR A 72 -13.87 10.14 -3.95
N ALA A 73 -14.12 11.43 -4.15
CA ALA A 73 -15.48 11.99 -4.18
C ALA A 73 -16.16 11.78 -5.55
N THR A 74 -15.37 11.66 -6.62
CA THR A 74 -15.84 11.51 -8.01
C THR A 74 -16.27 10.08 -8.35
N HIS A 75 -15.94 9.10 -7.51
CA HIS A 75 -16.32 7.70 -7.69
C HIS A 75 -17.11 7.18 -6.49
N SER A 76 -18.27 6.57 -6.74
CA SER A 76 -19.06 5.93 -5.69
C SER A 76 -18.80 4.42 -5.63
N THR A 77 -18.36 3.95 -4.47
CA THR A 77 -18.17 2.51 -4.26
C THR A 77 -19.53 1.78 -4.21
N THR A 78 -19.60 0.62 -4.89
CA THR A 78 -20.79 -0.26 -4.88
C THR A 78 -20.62 -1.47 -3.97
N HIS A 79 -19.41 -1.70 -3.45
CA HIS A 79 -19.05 -2.89 -2.69
C HIS A 79 -18.95 -2.67 -1.17
N THR A 80 -19.11 -1.43 -0.72
CA THR A 80 -19.07 -1.08 0.71
C THR A 80 -20.29 -0.25 1.05
N ALA A 81 -20.91 -0.54 2.19
CA ALA A 81 -22.12 0.16 2.64
C ALA A 81 -21.88 1.68 2.77
N PRO A 82 -22.81 2.53 2.30
CA PRO A 82 -22.66 3.98 2.40
C PRO A 82 -22.48 4.49 3.82
N GLU A 83 -23.09 3.82 4.81
CA GLU A 83 -22.97 4.14 6.22
C GLU A 83 -21.52 3.97 6.71
N HIS A 84 -20.83 2.92 6.26
CA HIS A 84 -19.42 2.69 6.55
C HIS A 84 -18.55 3.82 5.97
N MET A 85 -18.81 4.16 4.71
CA MET A 85 -18.06 5.23 4.03
C MET A 85 -18.24 6.57 4.76
N LYS A 86 -19.47 6.93 5.11
CA LYS A 86 -19.78 8.17 5.83
C LYS A 86 -19.19 8.19 7.24
N ALA A 87 -19.09 7.04 7.90
CA ALA A 87 -18.60 6.96 9.27
C ALA A 87 -17.07 7.05 9.37
N PHE A 88 -16.32 6.52 8.38
CA PHE A 88 -14.88 6.29 8.50
C PHE A 88 -14.03 6.98 7.45
N TYR A 89 -14.61 7.44 6.33
CA TYR A 89 -13.87 8.02 5.22
C TYR A 89 -14.09 9.51 5.11
N LYS A 90 -13.01 10.23 4.83
CA LYS A 90 -13.04 11.64 4.42
C LYS A 90 -12.90 11.74 2.90
N THR A 91 -13.32 12.85 2.35
CA THR A 91 -13.05 13.27 0.97
C THR A 91 -11.81 14.17 0.92
N PHE A 92 -11.27 14.38 -0.28
CA PHE A 92 -10.09 15.24 -0.45
C PHE A 92 -10.37 16.70 0.01
N ASP A 93 -11.56 17.23 -0.26
CA ASP A 93 -11.91 18.60 0.16
C ASP A 93 -11.91 18.78 1.68
N GLU A 94 -12.20 17.72 2.44
CA GLU A 94 -12.18 17.76 3.90
C GLU A 94 -10.78 17.78 4.51
N ILE A 95 -9.77 17.31 3.75
CA ILE A 95 -8.39 17.17 4.28
C ILE A 95 -7.37 18.06 3.56
N ARG A 96 -7.74 18.76 2.49
CA ARG A 96 -6.80 19.50 1.62
C ARG A 96 -5.94 20.55 2.32
N ASN A 97 -6.38 21.03 3.48
CA ASN A 97 -5.63 22.00 4.31
C ASN A 97 -4.89 21.32 5.48
N GLU A 98 -5.00 20.00 5.61
CA GLU A 98 -4.28 19.23 6.64
C GLU A 98 -2.91 18.80 6.12
N ARG A 99 -2.02 18.41 7.03
CA ARG A 99 -0.70 17.83 6.72
C ARG A 99 -0.54 16.49 7.41
N PHE A 100 0.20 15.59 6.79
CA PHE A 100 0.40 14.22 7.28
C PHE A 100 1.88 13.84 7.25
N ASP A 101 2.26 12.97 8.19
CA ASP A 101 3.60 12.40 8.24
C ASP A 101 3.82 11.41 7.11
N GLY A 102 2.80 10.63 6.79
CA GLY A 102 2.85 9.66 5.70
C GLY A 102 1.50 9.43 5.04
N MET A 103 1.55 8.87 3.83
CA MET A 103 0.35 8.47 3.09
C MET A 103 0.55 7.11 2.43
N ILE A 104 -0.54 6.36 2.30
CA ILE A 104 -0.61 5.15 1.50
C ILE A 104 -1.70 5.34 0.45
N ILE A 105 -1.36 5.14 -0.83
CA ILE A 105 -2.30 5.09 -1.95
C ILE A 105 -2.41 3.64 -2.38
N THR A 106 -3.56 3.02 -2.22
CA THR A 106 -3.75 1.59 -2.52
C THR A 106 -3.89 1.32 -4.01
N GLY A 107 -3.83 0.05 -4.39
CA GLY A 107 -4.20 -0.41 -5.72
C GLY A 107 -5.70 -0.30 -6.00
N ALA A 108 -6.05 -0.57 -7.26
CA ALA A 108 -7.41 -0.75 -7.74
C ALA A 108 -7.41 -1.79 -8.87
N PRO A 109 -8.44 -2.65 -9.01
CA PRO A 109 -8.47 -3.70 -10.03
C PRO A 109 -8.95 -3.16 -11.40
N ILE A 110 -8.23 -2.18 -11.95
CA ILE A 110 -8.57 -1.44 -13.17
C ILE A 110 -7.36 -1.29 -14.12
N GLU A 111 -6.44 -2.27 -14.09
CA GLU A 111 -5.20 -2.23 -14.88
C GLU A 111 -5.45 -2.18 -16.40
N ASP A 112 -6.61 -2.66 -16.85
CA ASP A 112 -6.99 -2.70 -18.26
C ASP A 112 -7.40 -1.32 -18.82
N LEU A 113 -7.71 -0.36 -17.94
CA LEU A 113 -8.09 1.00 -18.36
C LEU A 113 -6.85 1.88 -18.54
N ASP A 114 -6.87 2.73 -19.56
CA ASP A 114 -5.93 3.85 -19.63
C ASP A 114 -6.16 4.78 -18.44
N TYR A 115 -5.09 5.42 -17.94
CA TYR A 115 -5.20 6.24 -16.72
C TYR A 115 -6.22 7.36 -16.87
N GLU A 116 -6.22 8.04 -18.01
CA GLU A 116 -7.12 9.15 -18.34
C GLU A 116 -8.58 8.71 -18.55
N ALA A 117 -8.83 7.40 -18.71
CA ALA A 117 -10.17 6.82 -18.80
C ALA A 117 -10.76 6.46 -17.41
N VAL A 118 -9.97 6.55 -16.35
CA VAL A 118 -10.43 6.31 -14.98
C VAL A 118 -11.25 7.51 -14.50
N ASP A 119 -12.47 7.28 -14.05
CA ASP A 119 -13.44 8.32 -13.68
C ASP A 119 -12.99 9.27 -12.55
N TYR A 120 -12.05 8.83 -11.70
CA TYR A 120 -11.44 9.64 -10.64
C TYR A 120 -9.99 10.06 -10.93
N TRP A 121 -9.52 9.94 -12.18
CA TRP A 121 -8.11 10.24 -12.52
C TRP A 121 -7.70 11.67 -12.18
N ASP A 122 -8.50 12.65 -12.57
CA ASP A 122 -8.20 14.06 -12.28
C ASP A 122 -8.16 14.36 -10.78
N GLU A 123 -9.02 13.70 -9.98
CA GLU A 123 -8.98 13.80 -8.53
C GLU A 123 -7.74 13.14 -7.96
N LEU A 124 -7.36 11.97 -8.46
CA LEU A 124 -6.14 11.27 -8.06
C LEU A 124 -4.89 12.09 -8.37
N CYS A 125 -4.81 12.72 -9.53
CA CYS A 125 -3.71 13.64 -9.89
C CYS A 125 -3.60 14.79 -8.88
N ARG A 126 -4.71 15.43 -8.50
CA ARG A 126 -4.72 16.48 -7.47
C ARG A 126 -4.26 15.96 -6.10
N ILE A 127 -4.65 14.74 -5.74
CA ILE A 127 -4.20 14.10 -4.51
C ILE A 127 -2.69 13.79 -4.59
N MET A 128 -2.19 13.32 -5.72
CA MET A 128 -0.75 13.07 -5.93
C MET A 128 0.07 14.37 -5.87
N ASP A 129 -0.44 15.48 -6.40
CA ASP A 129 0.22 16.79 -6.21
C ASP A 129 0.19 17.24 -4.75
N TYR A 130 -0.95 17.07 -4.06
CA TYR A 130 -1.05 17.35 -2.63
C TYR A 130 -0.01 16.56 -1.81
N THR A 131 0.35 15.32 -2.20
CA THR A 131 1.36 14.55 -1.47
C THR A 131 2.73 15.20 -1.49
N LYS A 132 3.09 15.92 -2.56
CA LYS A 132 4.39 16.60 -2.67
C LYS A 132 4.58 17.73 -1.67
N GLU A 133 3.49 18.39 -1.26
CA GLU A 133 3.52 19.59 -0.43
C GLU A 133 3.06 19.34 1.02
N ASN A 134 2.14 18.38 1.21
CA ASN A 134 1.42 18.21 2.48
C ASN A 134 1.65 16.85 3.15
N VAL A 135 2.40 15.96 2.51
CA VAL A 135 2.75 14.65 3.05
C VAL A 135 4.26 14.45 2.98
N TYR A 136 4.86 13.98 4.07
CA TYR A 136 6.32 13.79 4.05
C TYR A 136 6.72 12.60 3.16
N SER A 137 6.18 11.41 3.41
CA SER A 137 6.50 10.21 2.61
C SER A 137 5.24 9.47 2.17
N THR A 138 5.18 9.07 0.90
CA THR A 138 4.03 8.37 0.31
C THR A 138 4.42 7.00 -0.21
N ILE A 139 3.71 5.95 0.25
CA ILE A 139 3.75 4.61 -0.35
C ILE A 139 2.60 4.49 -1.35
N HIS A 140 2.92 4.09 -2.55
CA HIS A 140 1.97 3.71 -3.60
C HIS A 140 1.98 2.19 -3.76
N LEU A 141 0.81 1.53 -3.78
CA LEU A 141 0.68 0.07 -3.84
C LEU A 141 0.07 -0.38 -5.17
N CYS A 142 0.65 -1.41 -5.78
CA CYS A 142 0.17 -2.11 -6.97
C CYS A 142 -0.26 -1.14 -8.09
N TRP A 143 -1.54 -1.09 -8.46
CA TRP A 143 -2.04 -0.14 -9.46
C TRP A 143 -1.77 1.32 -9.04
N GLY A 144 -1.92 1.66 -7.77
CA GLY A 144 -1.54 2.98 -7.26
C GLY A 144 -0.06 3.29 -7.48
N ALA A 145 0.83 2.28 -7.41
CA ALA A 145 2.25 2.45 -7.74
C ALA A 145 2.47 2.66 -9.24
N LEU A 146 1.77 1.92 -10.11
CA LEU A 146 1.81 2.14 -11.55
C LEU A 146 1.32 3.54 -11.92
N ALA A 147 0.19 3.97 -11.32
CA ALA A 147 -0.38 5.30 -11.53
C ALA A 147 0.56 6.42 -11.04
N GLY A 148 1.17 6.25 -9.86
CA GLY A 148 2.13 7.21 -9.32
C GLY A 148 3.42 7.30 -10.16
N LEU A 149 3.96 6.17 -10.62
CA LEU A 149 5.11 6.15 -11.52
C LEU A 149 4.82 6.84 -12.87
N TYR A 150 3.62 6.62 -13.41
CA TYR A 150 3.18 7.29 -14.62
C TYR A 150 3.05 8.81 -14.40
N TYR A 151 2.34 9.21 -13.36
CA TYR A 151 2.05 10.62 -13.09
C TYR A 151 3.29 11.44 -12.75
N HIS A 152 4.15 10.91 -11.87
CA HIS A 152 5.32 11.66 -11.39
C HIS A 152 6.54 11.58 -12.30
N PHE A 153 6.71 10.47 -13.04
CA PHE A 153 7.94 10.18 -13.78
C PHE A 153 7.71 9.79 -15.24
N GLY A 154 6.46 9.74 -15.70
CA GLY A 154 6.14 9.36 -17.09
C GLY A 154 6.43 7.88 -17.41
N ILE A 155 6.57 7.01 -16.38
CA ILE A 155 6.84 5.58 -16.59
C ILE A 155 5.54 4.88 -17.01
N PRO A 156 5.45 4.35 -18.24
CA PRO A 156 4.24 3.68 -18.70
C PRO A 156 4.06 2.32 -18.03
N LYS A 157 2.80 1.91 -17.86
CA LYS A 157 2.49 0.51 -17.56
C LYS A 157 2.60 -0.33 -18.84
N VAL A 158 2.95 -1.60 -18.66
CA VAL A 158 3.00 -2.60 -19.71
C VAL A 158 1.97 -3.69 -19.42
N HIS A 159 1.09 -3.98 -20.38
CA HIS A 159 0.14 -5.08 -20.23
C HIS A 159 0.87 -6.43 -20.28
N LEU A 160 0.48 -7.38 -19.42
CA LEU A 160 1.05 -8.71 -19.36
C LEU A 160 0.18 -9.70 -20.12
N ASP A 161 0.78 -10.56 -20.92
CA ASP A 161 0.08 -11.64 -21.66
C ASP A 161 -0.61 -12.65 -20.71
N LYS A 162 -0.07 -12.79 -19.50
CA LYS A 162 -0.61 -13.65 -18.44
C LYS A 162 -0.63 -12.91 -17.13
N LYS A 163 -1.68 -13.15 -16.34
CA LYS A 163 -1.75 -12.61 -14.99
C LYS A 163 -0.54 -13.02 -14.16
N MET A 164 0.17 -12.05 -13.61
CA MET A 164 1.18 -12.28 -12.59
C MET A 164 0.44 -12.60 -11.29
N PHE A 165 0.30 -13.90 -10.99
CA PHE A 165 -0.58 -14.38 -9.93
C PHE A 165 0.11 -15.46 -9.09
N GLY A 166 0.40 -15.16 -7.85
CA GLY A 166 1.10 -16.06 -6.93
C GLY A 166 2.07 -15.36 -6.00
N VAL A 167 3.01 -16.14 -5.44
CA VAL A 167 4.06 -15.68 -4.53
C VAL A 167 5.41 -15.87 -5.20
N PHE A 168 6.09 -14.75 -5.44
CA PHE A 168 7.34 -14.74 -6.21
C PHE A 168 8.52 -14.42 -5.32
N GLU A 169 9.66 -14.99 -5.68
CA GLU A 169 10.96 -14.71 -5.07
C GLU A 169 11.50 -13.38 -5.60
N HIS A 170 12.06 -12.58 -4.69
CA HIS A 170 12.65 -11.27 -4.97
C HIS A 170 14.03 -11.17 -4.33
N HIS A 171 14.92 -10.45 -4.99
CA HIS A 171 16.26 -10.15 -4.50
C HIS A 171 16.35 -8.69 -4.08
N VAL A 172 17.02 -8.43 -2.94
CA VAL A 172 17.36 -7.07 -2.52
C VAL A 172 18.52 -6.56 -3.37
N THR A 173 18.29 -5.48 -4.12
CA THR A 173 19.30 -4.89 -5.02
C THR A 173 20.13 -3.80 -4.34
N ARG A 174 19.62 -3.19 -3.26
CA ARG A 174 20.27 -2.10 -2.51
C ARG A 174 20.17 -2.32 -1.01
N PRO A 175 20.97 -3.21 -0.43
CA PRO A 175 20.84 -3.62 0.98
C PRO A 175 21.16 -2.49 1.98
N SER A 176 21.84 -1.42 1.56
CA SER A 176 22.11 -0.25 2.39
C SER A 176 20.91 0.70 2.55
N ASN A 177 19.86 0.52 1.74
CA ASN A 177 18.68 1.39 1.82
C ASN A 177 17.84 1.05 3.08
N PRO A 178 17.44 2.06 3.88
CA PRO A 178 16.68 1.85 5.12
C PRO A 178 15.38 1.08 4.95
N LEU A 179 14.68 1.18 3.81
CA LEU A 179 13.43 0.45 3.56
C LEU A 179 13.59 -1.07 3.61
N VAL A 180 14.73 -1.57 3.16
CA VAL A 180 15.02 -3.02 3.10
C VAL A 180 15.93 -3.47 4.26
N ARG A 181 16.16 -2.63 5.25
CA ARG A 181 16.96 -2.96 6.41
C ARG A 181 16.40 -4.17 7.16
N GLY A 182 17.21 -5.19 7.33
CA GLY A 182 16.85 -6.45 7.99
C GLY A 182 16.09 -7.43 7.07
N PHE A 183 15.93 -7.12 5.80
CA PHE A 183 15.46 -8.11 4.83
C PHE A 183 16.55 -9.17 4.61
N ASP A 184 16.10 -10.38 4.38
CA ASP A 184 16.96 -11.41 3.79
C ASP A 184 17.36 -10.99 2.37
N GLU A 185 18.52 -11.48 1.88
CA GLU A 185 18.95 -11.21 0.49
C GLU A 185 17.88 -11.64 -0.53
N VAL A 186 17.16 -12.71 -0.17
CA VAL A 186 16.05 -13.29 -0.94
C VAL A 186 14.81 -13.35 -0.06
N PHE A 187 13.71 -12.83 -0.56
CA PHE A 187 12.42 -12.84 0.12
C PHE A 187 11.25 -13.08 -0.83
N TYR A 188 10.07 -13.32 -0.28
CA TYR A 188 8.88 -13.61 -1.05
C TYR A 188 7.84 -12.48 -0.93
N ALA A 189 7.16 -12.18 -2.05
CA ALA A 189 6.01 -11.26 -2.06
C ALA A 189 4.92 -11.77 -2.99
N PRO A 190 3.63 -11.59 -2.63
CA PRO A 190 2.51 -11.92 -3.50
C PRO A 190 2.31 -10.87 -4.58
N HIS A 191 1.86 -11.33 -5.75
CA HIS A 191 1.41 -10.51 -6.86
C HIS A 191 0.05 -11.00 -7.37
N SER A 192 -0.79 -10.06 -7.78
CA SER A 192 -2.04 -10.32 -8.48
C SER A 192 -2.32 -9.14 -9.42
N ARG A 193 -1.79 -9.19 -10.64
CA ARG A 193 -1.86 -8.06 -11.58
C ARG A 193 -1.78 -8.51 -13.06
N TRP A 194 -2.40 -7.72 -13.93
CA TRP A 194 -2.34 -7.84 -15.39
C TRP A 194 -1.39 -6.83 -16.04
N ALA A 195 -0.79 -5.94 -15.23
CA ALA A 195 0.12 -4.93 -15.71
C ALA A 195 1.49 -5.02 -15.01
N GLY A 196 2.53 -4.61 -15.71
CA GLY A 196 3.90 -4.48 -15.25
C GLY A 196 4.45 -3.08 -15.53
N LEU A 197 5.75 -2.94 -15.36
CA LEU A 197 6.49 -1.69 -15.59
C LEU A 197 7.40 -1.84 -16.81
N ASP A 198 7.56 -0.76 -17.56
CA ASP A 198 8.60 -0.65 -18.57
C ASP A 198 9.97 -0.51 -17.89
N ARG A 199 10.75 -1.58 -17.91
CA ARG A 199 12.08 -1.64 -17.28
C ARG A 199 13.04 -0.61 -17.91
N ALA A 200 12.99 -0.43 -19.22
CA ALA A 200 13.89 0.51 -19.89
C ALA A 200 13.58 1.97 -19.50
N ALA A 201 12.29 2.29 -19.33
CA ALA A 201 11.86 3.59 -18.84
C ALA A 201 12.33 3.85 -17.40
N ILE A 202 12.27 2.83 -16.52
CA ILE A 202 12.77 2.94 -15.14
C ILE A 202 14.29 3.16 -15.14
N ASP A 203 15.03 2.37 -15.90
CA ASP A 203 16.50 2.46 -15.95
C ASP A 203 16.99 3.80 -16.53
N ALA A 204 16.19 4.43 -17.40
CA ALA A 204 16.43 5.77 -17.94
C ALA A 204 16.07 6.89 -16.95
N CYS A 205 15.27 6.63 -15.93
CA CYS A 205 14.85 7.61 -14.94
C CYS A 205 15.91 7.75 -13.83
N GLY A 206 16.62 8.87 -13.84
CA GLY A 206 17.69 9.15 -12.86
C GLY A 206 17.20 9.31 -11.42
N ASP A 207 15.92 9.59 -11.20
CA ASP A 207 15.33 9.87 -9.87
C ASP A 207 14.85 8.62 -9.13
N LEU A 208 14.70 7.50 -9.84
CA LEU A 208 14.21 6.25 -9.26
C LEU A 208 15.33 5.26 -8.96
N ARG A 209 15.16 4.52 -7.89
CA ARG A 209 16.02 3.41 -7.48
C ARG A 209 15.20 2.15 -7.29
N ILE A 210 15.57 1.05 -7.97
CA ILE A 210 15.02 -0.26 -7.67
C ILE A 210 15.73 -0.78 -6.42
N LEU A 211 14.96 -1.13 -5.39
CA LEU A 211 15.46 -1.63 -4.10
C LEU A 211 15.31 -3.14 -3.99
N ALA A 212 14.33 -3.70 -4.68
CA ALA A 212 14.12 -5.14 -4.77
C ALA A 212 13.40 -5.50 -6.07
N GLU A 213 13.78 -6.61 -6.67
CA GLU A 213 13.21 -7.12 -7.93
C GLU A 213 13.22 -8.64 -7.98
N SER A 214 12.46 -9.19 -8.91
CA SER A 214 12.34 -10.63 -9.21
C SER A 214 12.70 -10.88 -10.67
N ASP A 215 13.40 -11.95 -10.95
CA ASP A 215 13.66 -12.38 -12.33
C ASP A 215 12.36 -12.71 -13.10
N THR A 216 11.33 -13.14 -12.38
CA THR A 216 10.04 -13.51 -12.96
C THR A 216 9.02 -12.37 -12.90
N ALA A 217 8.89 -11.69 -11.73
CA ALA A 217 7.86 -10.69 -11.53
C ALA A 217 8.35 -9.25 -11.79
N GLY A 218 9.64 -9.04 -12.07
CA GLY A 218 10.23 -7.74 -12.32
C GLY A 218 10.37 -6.88 -11.05
N PRO A 219 10.49 -5.54 -11.19
CA PRO A 219 10.65 -4.64 -10.06
C PRO A 219 9.49 -4.77 -9.06
N MET A 220 9.83 -4.88 -7.78
CA MET A 220 8.87 -5.01 -6.68
C MET A 220 8.82 -3.76 -5.80
N LEU A 221 9.98 -3.21 -5.48
CA LEU A 221 10.11 -2.05 -4.59
C LEU A 221 11.02 -1.01 -5.25
N LEU A 222 10.48 0.18 -5.46
CA LEU A 222 11.20 1.33 -5.99
C LEU A 222 11.02 2.52 -5.03
N SER A 223 11.98 3.43 -5.03
CA SER A 223 11.84 4.71 -4.32
C SER A 223 12.61 5.81 -5.03
N THR A 224 12.24 7.06 -4.74
CA THR A 224 13.13 8.20 -4.92
C THR A 224 14.29 8.11 -3.94
N GLU A 225 15.40 8.82 -4.21
CA GLU A 225 16.56 8.85 -3.31
C GLU A 225 16.20 9.35 -1.91
N SER A 226 15.32 10.35 -1.82
CA SER A 226 14.81 10.90 -0.55
C SER A 226 13.86 9.98 0.20
N GLY A 227 13.32 8.92 -0.43
CA GLY A 227 12.27 8.08 0.15
C GLY A 227 10.91 8.78 0.34
N ARG A 228 10.74 9.97 -0.25
CA ARG A 228 9.46 10.69 -0.17
C ARG A 228 8.38 10.11 -1.09
N GLN A 229 8.79 9.39 -2.16
CA GLN A 229 7.89 8.62 -3.02
C GLN A 229 8.40 7.19 -3.12
N ILE A 230 7.58 6.24 -2.69
CA ILE A 230 7.89 4.80 -2.61
C ILE A 230 6.82 4.04 -3.40
N PHE A 231 7.24 3.09 -4.22
CA PHE A 231 6.37 2.34 -5.12
C PHE A 231 6.54 0.84 -4.87
N VAL A 232 5.47 0.19 -4.46
CA VAL A 232 5.43 -1.23 -4.13
C VAL A 232 4.50 -1.93 -5.13
N ILE A 233 5.06 -2.72 -6.02
CA ILE A 233 4.31 -3.35 -7.12
C ILE A 233 3.62 -4.64 -6.69
N GLY A 234 4.20 -5.35 -5.72
CA GLY A 234 3.58 -6.51 -5.08
C GLY A 234 2.61 -6.12 -3.95
N HIS A 235 2.12 -7.13 -3.26
CA HIS A 235 1.12 -7.00 -2.21
C HIS A 235 1.62 -7.53 -0.85
N PRO A 236 2.60 -6.89 -0.20
CA PRO A 236 3.10 -7.34 1.12
C PRO A 236 2.03 -7.27 2.21
N GLU A 237 0.93 -6.53 1.98
CA GLU A 237 -0.20 -6.38 2.88
C GLU A 237 -1.19 -7.55 2.85
N TYR A 238 -1.14 -8.41 1.84
CA TYR A 238 -2.10 -9.50 1.68
C TYR A 238 -2.08 -10.48 2.84
N ASP A 239 -3.28 -10.89 3.29
CA ASP A 239 -3.47 -11.98 4.22
C ASP A 239 -3.18 -13.33 3.58
N LYS A 240 -2.96 -14.33 4.43
CA LYS A 240 -2.68 -15.71 4.02
C LYS A 240 -3.64 -16.22 2.92
N TYR A 241 -4.94 -15.92 3.05
CA TYR A 241 -5.99 -16.44 2.18
C TYR A 241 -6.47 -15.46 1.10
N THR A 242 -5.81 -14.33 0.89
CA THR A 242 -6.26 -13.32 -0.09
C THR A 242 -6.25 -13.89 -1.51
N LEU A 243 -5.13 -14.51 -1.93
CA LEU A 243 -5.02 -15.13 -3.26
C LEU A 243 -5.93 -16.37 -3.39
N ASP A 244 -6.15 -17.13 -2.32
CA ASP A 244 -7.06 -18.27 -2.30
C ASP A 244 -8.51 -17.85 -2.57
N LYS A 245 -8.96 -16.81 -1.87
CA LYS A 245 -10.30 -16.23 -2.07
C LYS A 245 -10.47 -15.69 -3.49
N GLU A 246 -9.46 -15.04 -4.02
CA GLU A 246 -9.45 -14.53 -5.41
C GLU A 246 -9.51 -15.68 -6.41
N TYR A 247 -8.65 -16.68 -6.27
CA TYR A 247 -8.64 -17.87 -7.11
C TYR A 247 -9.99 -18.59 -7.14
N LYS A 248 -10.53 -18.90 -5.95
CA LYS A 248 -11.81 -19.61 -5.82
C LYS A 248 -13.00 -18.81 -6.36
N ARG A 249 -12.98 -17.46 -6.17
CA ARG A 249 -13.97 -16.55 -6.75
C ARG A 249 -13.97 -16.63 -8.27
N ASP A 250 -12.79 -16.54 -8.88
CA ASP A 250 -12.66 -16.48 -10.33
C ASP A 250 -12.92 -17.84 -11.00
N VAL A 251 -12.50 -18.95 -10.37
CA VAL A 251 -12.89 -20.32 -10.79
C VAL A 251 -14.41 -20.47 -10.75
N LYS A 252 -15.06 -20.06 -9.65
CA LYS A 252 -16.54 -20.13 -9.53
C LYS A 252 -17.26 -19.27 -10.56
N ALA A 253 -16.67 -18.16 -10.97
CA ALA A 253 -17.18 -17.29 -12.02
C ALA A 253 -16.87 -17.76 -13.45
N GLY A 254 -16.20 -18.91 -13.62
CA GLY A 254 -15.80 -19.44 -14.93
C GLY A 254 -14.76 -18.60 -15.67
N LYS A 255 -14.02 -17.74 -14.95
CA LYS A 255 -12.96 -16.93 -15.55
C LYS A 255 -11.70 -17.74 -15.78
N PRO A 256 -10.95 -17.48 -16.87
CA PRO A 256 -9.66 -18.11 -17.09
C PRO A 256 -8.66 -17.58 -16.03
N ILE A 257 -8.35 -18.42 -15.05
CA ILE A 257 -7.37 -18.12 -14.00
C ILE A 257 -6.50 -19.34 -13.75
N ASN A 258 -5.20 -19.13 -13.62
CA ASN A 258 -4.26 -20.16 -13.22
C ASN A 258 -4.21 -20.32 -11.69
N ILE A 259 -3.78 -21.49 -11.22
CA ILE A 259 -3.43 -21.67 -9.81
C ILE A 259 -2.34 -20.66 -9.47
N PRO A 260 -2.44 -19.95 -8.32
CA PRO A 260 -1.41 -18.98 -7.93
C PRO A 260 -0.07 -19.71 -7.67
N CYS A 261 0.98 -19.29 -8.41
CA CYS A 261 2.30 -19.91 -8.35
C CYS A 261 2.89 -19.87 -6.93
N ASN A 262 3.56 -20.94 -6.50
CA ASN A 262 4.31 -21.03 -5.24
C ASN A 262 3.50 -20.68 -3.98
N TYR A 263 2.17 -20.71 -4.07
CA TYR A 263 1.26 -20.31 -3.01
C TYR A 263 0.76 -21.51 -2.20
N TYR A 264 0.32 -22.56 -2.88
CA TYR A 264 -0.03 -23.81 -2.22
C TYR A 264 1.16 -24.76 -2.18
N PRO A 265 1.26 -25.65 -1.16
CA PRO A 265 2.22 -26.75 -1.20
C PRO A 265 2.00 -27.61 -2.45
N GLU A 266 3.05 -27.82 -3.25
CA GLU A 266 3.02 -28.63 -4.49
C GLU A 266 1.98 -28.12 -5.52
N ASP A 267 1.66 -26.80 -5.46
CA ASP A 267 0.63 -26.15 -6.28
C ASP A 267 -0.76 -26.82 -6.22
N ASP A 268 -1.06 -27.53 -5.11
CA ASP A 268 -2.35 -28.19 -4.88
C ASP A 268 -3.32 -27.25 -4.14
N PRO A 269 -4.39 -26.75 -4.79
CA PRO A 269 -5.35 -25.81 -4.17
C PRO A 269 -6.27 -26.47 -3.12
N ALA A 270 -6.18 -27.81 -2.92
CA ALA A 270 -6.84 -28.49 -1.81
C ALA A 270 -6.05 -28.39 -0.49
N ARG A 271 -4.77 -27.97 -0.56
CA ARG A 271 -3.89 -27.80 0.60
C ARG A 271 -3.93 -26.37 1.13
N ASP A 272 -3.61 -26.24 2.40
CA ASP A 272 -3.59 -24.93 3.06
C ASP A 272 -2.40 -24.06 2.53
N PRO A 273 -2.63 -22.78 2.17
CA PRO A 273 -1.58 -21.93 1.60
C PRO A 273 -0.38 -21.73 2.51
N LEU A 274 0.78 -21.48 1.92
CA LEU A 274 2.00 -21.11 2.64
C LEU A 274 2.09 -19.58 2.81
N PHE A 275 2.21 -19.11 4.05
CA PHE A 275 2.35 -17.67 4.35
C PHE A 275 3.83 -17.29 4.48
N ARG A 276 4.51 -17.00 3.37
CA ARG A 276 5.95 -16.77 3.31
C ARG A 276 6.39 -15.30 3.30
N TRP A 277 5.46 -14.34 3.17
CA TRP A 277 5.78 -12.90 3.00
C TRP A 277 5.47 -12.06 4.23
N ARG A 278 4.89 -12.62 5.28
CA ARG A 278 4.45 -11.89 6.48
C ARG A 278 5.57 -11.07 7.11
N ALA A 279 6.73 -11.68 7.37
CA ALA A 279 7.83 -11.03 8.07
C ALA A 279 8.37 -9.82 7.30
N HIS A 280 8.59 -9.96 6.00
CA HIS A 280 9.08 -8.89 5.13
C HIS A 280 8.03 -7.79 4.90
N GLY A 281 6.74 -8.15 4.84
CA GLY A 281 5.65 -7.18 4.84
C GLY A 281 5.66 -6.30 6.10
N TYR A 282 5.70 -6.89 7.28
CA TYR A 282 5.83 -6.16 8.54
C TYR A 282 7.08 -5.28 8.59
N LEU A 283 8.21 -5.82 8.14
CA LEU A 283 9.48 -5.13 8.19
C LEU A 283 9.50 -3.91 7.27
N LEU A 284 8.95 -4.02 6.05
CA LEU A 284 8.82 -2.90 5.12
C LEU A 284 8.09 -1.71 5.75
N TYR A 285 6.90 -1.96 6.31
CA TYR A 285 6.10 -0.89 6.92
C TYR A 285 6.71 -0.36 8.21
N THR A 286 7.34 -1.21 9.02
CA THR A 286 8.07 -0.78 10.22
C THR A 286 9.28 0.10 9.85
N ASN A 287 10.04 -0.27 8.81
CA ASN A 287 11.15 0.51 8.31
C ASN A 287 10.68 1.87 7.76
N TRP A 288 9.60 1.87 6.96
CA TRP A 288 9.01 3.10 6.46
C TRP A 288 8.59 4.04 7.60
N LEU A 289 7.81 3.53 8.57
CA LEU A 289 7.36 4.32 9.72
C LEU A 289 8.53 4.87 10.54
N ASN A 290 9.59 4.07 10.73
CA ASN A 290 10.72 4.46 11.57
C ASN A 290 11.67 5.43 10.86
N TYR A 291 12.10 5.11 9.64
CA TYR A 291 13.19 5.83 8.99
C TYR A 291 12.72 7.02 8.14
N TYR A 292 11.56 6.93 7.51
CA TYR A 292 11.05 7.97 6.62
C TYR A 292 9.94 8.81 7.25
N VAL A 293 9.07 8.18 8.05
CA VAL A 293 7.93 8.90 8.63
C VAL A 293 8.29 9.53 9.98
N TYR A 294 8.98 8.80 10.87
CA TYR A 294 9.26 9.29 12.21
C TYR A 294 10.55 10.12 12.29
N GLN A 295 11.65 9.63 11.70
CA GLN A 295 12.95 10.28 11.88
C GLN A 295 13.09 11.54 11.01
N ASP A 296 12.55 11.53 9.81
CA ASP A 296 12.78 12.61 8.84
C ASP A 296 11.68 13.67 8.85
N THR A 297 10.45 13.32 9.31
CA THR A 297 9.36 14.29 9.37
C THR A 297 9.57 15.32 10.49
N PRO A 298 9.41 16.63 10.24
CA PRO A 298 9.51 17.64 11.28
C PRO A 298 8.44 17.43 12.34
N TYR A 299 8.77 17.67 13.61
CA TYR A 299 7.81 17.52 14.72
C TYR A 299 6.56 18.41 14.53
N ASP A 300 6.75 19.61 14.02
CA ASP A 300 5.67 20.50 13.59
C ASP A 300 5.52 20.44 12.08
N LEU A 301 4.43 19.85 11.60
CA LEU A 301 4.15 19.66 10.18
C LEU A 301 3.97 20.99 9.41
N THR A 302 3.84 22.14 10.10
CA THR A 302 3.84 23.45 9.41
C THR A 302 5.19 23.76 8.78
N HIS A 303 6.27 23.12 9.24
CA HIS A 303 7.62 23.22 8.70
C HIS A 303 7.95 22.18 7.62
N LEU A 304 6.94 21.44 7.16
CA LEU A 304 7.13 20.47 6.08
C LEU A 304 7.52 21.21 4.79
N GLU A 305 8.69 20.86 4.24
CA GLU A 305 9.16 21.38 2.96
C GLU A 305 8.53 20.63 1.79
N ALA A 306 8.11 21.37 0.76
CA ALA A 306 7.60 20.77 -0.46
C ALA A 306 8.72 19.99 -1.19
N LEU A 307 8.34 18.94 -1.93
CA LEU A 307 9.26 18.30 -2.88
C LEU A 307 9.59 19.31 -4.00
N GLU A 308 10.87 19.56 -4.19
CA GLU A 308 11.33 20.28 -5.38
C GLU A 308 10.94 19.48 -6.65
N LYS A 309 10.56 20.22 -7.69
CA LYS A 309 10.11 19.65 -8.97
C LYS A 309 11.28 19.07 -9.75
#